data_de5098f19f630428d7461d3cd2acb49c
#
_entry.id   de5098f19f630428d7461d3cd2acb49c
#
_cell.length_a   1.000
_cell.length_b   1.000
_cell.length_c   1.000
_cell.angle_alpha   90.00
_cell.angle_beta   90.00
_cell.angle_gamma   90.00
#
_symmetry.space_group_name_H-M   'P 1'
#
loop_
_entity.id
_entity.type
_entity.pdbx_description
1 polymer ?
#
loop_
_entity_poly.entity_id
_entity_poly.type
_entity_poly.pdbx_seq_one_letter_code
_entity_poly.pdbx_strand_id
1 'polypeptide(L)'
;EFDNPQIYCDMDGVVADFIAYTTNILGHKFTDDDWDDLPVDMFLQLPPMPDARVLWGYIKQFQPFMLTAVPRESRGPIAKRAWKDKTRWMLKNFKLPSNRMKIVLRKHKKNFAMDGKDKRPNILIDDHMGNIKEWESAGGIGVHHINANSTINDLKKIGFP
;
A
#
# COMPACT_ATOMS: atom_id res chain seq x y z
N GLU A 1 -24.87 -15.20 0.34
CA GLU A 1 -24.11 -13.96 0.51
C GLU A 1 -22.62 -14.31 0.51
N PHE A 2 -21.88 -13.85 -0.49
CA PHE A 2 -20.44 -14.17 -0.61
C PHE A 2 -19.68 -13.21 0.30
N ASP A 3 -19.12 -13.74 1.37
CA ASP A 3 -18.36 -12.96 2.35
C ASP A 3 -16.88 -12.96 1.93
N ASN A 4 -16.50 -11.94 1.15
CA ASN A 4 -15.12 -11.80 0.69
C ASN A 4 -14.19 -11.46 1.86
N PRO A 5 -12.95 -12.01 1.87
CA PRO A 5 -11.94 -11.57 2.82
C PRO A 5 -11.68 -10.06 2.71
N GLN A 6 -11.29 -9.42 3.82
CA GLN A 6 -10.93 -8.01 3.80
C GLN A 6 -9.63 -7.79 3.04
N ILE A 7 -9.62 -6.83 2.12
CA ILE A 7 -8.43 -6.45 1.37
C ILE A 7 -7.72 -5.30 2.07
N TYR A 8 -6.41 -5.45 2.23
CA TYR A 8 -5.46 -4.40 2.59
C TYR A 8 -4.55 -4.19 1.38
N CYS A 9 -4.45 -2.95 0.92
CA CYS A 9 -3.67 -2.60 -0.26
C CYS A 9 -2.54 -1.66 0.11
N ASP A 10 -1.31 -2.00 -0.28
CA ASP A 10 -0.16 -1.12 -0.15
C ASP A 10 -0.30 0.08 -1.10
N MET A 11 0.37 1.17 -0.78
CA MET A 11 0.32 2.41 -1.56
C MET A 11 1.51 2.52 -2.51
N ASP A 12 2.74 2.60 -1.98
CA ASP A 12 3.93 2.81 -2.79
C ASP A 12 4.27 1.55 -3.58
N GLY A 13 4.43 1.69 -4.89
CA GLY A 13 4.69 0.58 -5.80
C GLY A 13 3.44 -0.19 -6.25
N VAL A 14 2.27 0.13 -5.69
CA VAL A 14 0.98 -0.48 -6.09
C VAL A 14 0.07 0.56 -6.74
N VAL A 15 -0.22 1.66 -6.05
CA VAL A 15 -1.06 2.73 -6.61
C VAL A 15 -0.29 4.04 -6.80
N ALA A 16 0.76 4.29 -6.03
CA ALA A 16 1.62 5.46 -6.14
C ALA A 16 3.00 5.07 -6.69
N ASP A 17 3.50 5.82 -7.67
CA ASP A 17 4.75 5.49 -8.35
C ASP A 17 5.95 6.12 -7.64
N PHE A 18 6.31 5.53 -6.50
CA PHE A 18 7.42 5.96 -5.68
C PHE A 18 8.77 5.87 -6.44
N ILE A 19 9.00 4.79 -7.16
CA ILE A 19 10.26 4.55 -7.85
C ILE A 19 10.48 5.56 -8.97
N ALA A 20 9.49 5.81 -9.82
CA ALA A 20 9.61 6.78 -10.89
C ALA A 20 9.88 8.19 -10.35
N TYR A 21 9.15 8.59 -9.32
CA TYR A 21 9.31 9.91 -8.70
C TYR A 21 10.69 10.08 -8.09
N THR A 22 11.11 9.16 -7.23
CA THR A 22 12.39 9.27 -6.54
C THR A 22 13.57 9.17 -7.50
N THR A 23 13.51 8.29 -8.48
CA THR A 23 14.55 8.17 -9.49
C THR A 23 14.70 9.45 -10.29
N ASN A 24 13.59 10.09 -10.64
CA ASN A 24 13.62 11.37 -11.37
C ASN A 24 14.26 12.49 -10.54
N ILE A 25 13.97 12.57 -9.25
CA ILE A 25 14.54 13.58 -8.35
C ILE A 25 16.02 13.32 -8.10
N LEU A 26 16.38 12.07 -7.81
CA LEU A 26 17.73 11.69 -7.38
C LEU A 26 18.72 11.47 -8.54
N GLY A 27 18.21 11.09 -9.71
CA GLY A 27 19.04 10.69 -10.84
C GLY A 27 19.63 9.27 -10.70
N HIS A 28 19.23 8.52 -9.68
CA HIS A 28 19.61 7.13 -9.44
C HIS A 28 18.52 6.42 -8.64
N LYS A 29 18.65 5.10 -8.50
CA LYS A 29 17.70 4.28 -7.73
C LYS A 29 17.75 4.67 -6.24
N PHE A 30 16.58 4.88 -5.65
CA PHE A 30 16.42 5.21 -4.23
C PHE A 30 17.02 4.14 -3.31
N THR A 31 17.72 4.61 -2.26
CA THR A 31 18.14 3.81 -1.11
C THR A 31 17.74 4.53 0.17
N ASP A 32 17.80 3.84 1.31
CA ASP A 32 17.45 4.43 2.61
C ASP A 32 18.30 5.65 3.01
N ASP A 33 19.46 5.82 2.40
CA ASP A 33 20.35 6.97 2.65
C ASP A 33 19.92 8.24 1.92
N ASP A 34 18.94 8.14 1.03
CA ASP A 34 18.52 9.25 0.16
C ASP A 34 17.37 10.09 0.71
N TRP A 35 16.83 9.78 1.88
CA TRP A 35 15.65 10.48 2.42
C TRP A 35 15.88 12.00 2.54
N ASP A 36 17.08 12.44 2.93
CA ASP A 36 17.37 13.85 3.11
C ASP A 36 17.45 14.62 1.79
N ASP A 37 17.60 13.93 0.68
CA ASP A 37 17.69 14.52 -0.67
C ASP A 37 16.33 14.61 -1.36
N LEU A 38 15.25 14.19 -0.69
CA LEU A 38 13.89 14.22 -1.22
C LEU A 38 13.10 15.38 -0.64
N PRO A 39 12.17 15.97 -1.43
CA PRO A 39 11.27 17.00 -0.90
C PRO A 39 10.47 16.49 0.30
N VAL A 40 10.28 17.34 1.31
CA VAL A 40 9.57 16.95 2.54
C VAL A 40 8.11 16.59 2.30
N ASP A 41 7.51 17.10 1.22
CA ASP A 41 6.12 16.83 0.80
C ASP A 41 6.01 15.81 -0.32
N MET A 42 7.05 15.00 -0.53
CA MET A 42 7.11 14.06 -1.66
C MET A 42 5.89 13.13 -1.73
N PHE A 43 5.39 12.67 -0.59
CA PHE A 43 4.25 11.74 -0.58
C PHE A 43 2.95 12.36 -1.09
N LEU A 44 2.86 13.70 -1.07
CA LEU A 44 1.74 14.40 -1.67
C LEU A 44 1.88 14.53 -3.20
N GLN A 45 3.11 14.48 -3.71
CA GLN A 45 3.43 14.76 -5.11
C GLN A 45 3.64 13.51 -5.97
N LEU A 46 3.55 12.33 -5.41
CA LEU A 46 3.76 11.09 -6.17
C LEU A 46 2.75 10.97 -7.32
N PRO A 47 3.20 10.61 -8.53
CA PRO A 47 2.26 10.26 -9.59
C PRO A 47 1.60 8.92 -9.29
N PRO A 48 0.35 8.72 -9.72
CA PRO A 48 -0.24 7.37 -9.69
C PRO A 48 0.54 6.40 -10.58
N MET A 49 0.55 5.12 -10.19
CA MET A 49 1.04 4.07 -11.09
C MET A 49 0.21 4.10 -12.38
N PRO A 50 0.82 3.77 -13.55
CA PRO A 50 0.11 3.81 -14.83
C PRO A 50 -1.17 2.98 -14.86
N ASP A 51 -1.21 1.86 -14.14
CA ASP A 51 -2.35 0.94 -14.08
C ASP A 51 -3.15 1.04 -12.76
N ALA A 52 -2.87 2.03 -11.92
CA ALA A 52 -3.51 2.17 -10.61
C ALA A 52 -5.04 2.26 -10.71
N ARG A 53 -5.56 2.94 -11.72
CA ARG A 53 -6.99 3.09 -11.90
C ARG A 53 -7.68 1.80 -12.29
N VAL A 54 -6.99 0.93 -13.01
CA VAL A 54 -7.48 -0.42 -13.35
C VAL A 54 -7.62 -1.26 -12.08
N LEU A 55 -6.58 -1.28 -11.26
CA LEU A 55 -6.61 -2.01 -9.99
C LEU A 55 -7.70 -1.45 -9.07
N TRP A 56 -7.69 -0.14 -8.85
CA TRP A 56 -8.63 0.52 -7.94
C TRP A 56 -10.08 0.34 -8.40
N GLY A 57 -10.32 0.45 -9.71
CA GLY A 57 -11.65 0.23 -10.29
C GLY A 57 -12.23 -1.14 -9.96
N TYR A 58 -11.36 -2.14 -9.83
CA TYR A 58 -11.79 -3.48 -9.44
C TYR A 58 -11.94 -3.64 -7.93
N ILE A 59 -10.93 -3.26 -7.14
CA ILE A 59 -10.93 -3.55 -5.70
C ILE A 59 -11.84 -2.62 -4.88
N LYS A 60 -12.16 -1.42 -5.38
CA LYS A 60 -12.97 -0.45 -4.63
C LYS A 60 -14.34 -1.00 -4.23
N GLN A 61 -14.92 -1.88 -5.03
CA GLN A 61 -16.22 -2.50 -4.73
C GLN A 61 -16.18 -3.38 -3.48
N PHE A 62 -14.99 -3.81 -3.07
CA PHE A 62 -14.79 -4.66 -1.88
C PHE A 62 -14.37 -3.85 -0.65
N GLN A 63 -14.44 -2.53 -0.71
CA GLN A 63 -14.14 -1.61 0.39
C GLN A 63 -12.78 -1.89 1.05
N PRO A 64 -11.67 -1.78 0.28
CA PRO A 64 -10.35 -2.07 0.82
C PRO A 64 -9.90 -1.03 1.85
N PHE A 65 -9.05 -1.46 2.77
CA PHE A 65 -8.18 -0.54 3.51
C PHE A 65 -6.89 -0.31 2.73
N MET A 66 -6.35 0.90 2.83
CA MET A 66 -4.93 1.10 2.50
C MET A 66 -4.10 0.74 3.72
N LEU A 67 -3.03 0.02 3.51
CA LEU A 67 -2.06 -0.33 4.55
C LEU A 67 -0.69 0.07 4.07
N THR A 68 -0.22 1.22 4.53
CA THR A 68 1.01 1.85 4.03
C THR A 68 1.97 2.13 5.17
N ALA A 69 3.27 1.99 4.89
CA ALA A 69 4.31 2.30 5.85
C ALA A 69 4.81 3.73 5.66
N VAL A 70 5.18 4.36 6.78
CA VAL A 70 5.82 5.68 6.79
C VAL A 70 7.29 5.53 7.17
N PRO A 71 8.16 6.48 6.75
CA PRO A 71 9.54 6.50 7.17
C PRO A 71 9.64 6.59 8.69
N ARG A 72 10.74 6.04 9.24
CA ARG A 72 11.02 6.13 10.67
C ARG A 72 11.12 7.60 11.12
N GLU A 73 10.71 7.87 12.33
CA GLU A 73 10.71 9.22 12.91
C GLU A 73 12.08 9.90 12.81
N SER A 74 13.17 9.14 12.92
CA SER A 74 14.54 9.62 12.75
C SER A 74 14.82 10.26 11.38
N ARG A 75 13.96 10.05 10.38
CA ARG A 75 14.10 10.67 9.06
C ARG A 75 13.61 12.14 9.03
N GLY A 76 13.10 12.66 10.15
CA GLY A 76 12.82 14.08 10.33
C GLY A 76 11.52 14.57 9.68
N PRO A 77 11.54 15.79 9.06
CA PRO A 77 10.31 16.44 8.59
C PRO A 77 9.50 15.61 7.59
N ILE A 78 10.16 14.85 6.71
CA ILE A 78 9.47 13.99 5.74
C ILE A 78 8.65 12.91 6.45
N ALA A 79 9.18 12.33 7.52
CA ALA A 79 8.47 11.33 8.32
C ALA A 79 7.28 11.94 9.05
N LYS A 80 7.42 13.15 9.60
CA LYS A 80 6.35 13.85 10.31
C LYS A 80 5.17 14.17 9.39
N ARG A 81 5.43 14.49 8.13
CA ARG A 81 4.40 14.82 7.15
C ARG A 81 3.79 13.62 6.45
N ALA A 82 4.51 12.50 6.43
CA ALA A 82 4.14 11.34 5.60
C ALA A 82 2.70 10.86 5.86
N TRP A 83 2.31 10.77 7.14
CA TRP A 83 0.96 10.34 7.51
C TRP A 83 -0.11 11.21 6.86
N LYS A 84 0.00 12.52 7.03
CA LYS A 84 -0.95 13.50 6.50
C LYS A 84 -0.94 13.53 4.96
N ASP A 85 0.25 13.51 4.38
CA ASP A 85 0.41 13.63 2.94
C ASP A 85 -0.10 12.39 2.21
N LYS A 86 0.16 11.19 2.74
CA LYS A 86 -0.38 9.94 2.18
C LYS A 86 -1.91 9.88 2.26
N THR A 87 -2.47 10.32 3.37
CA THR A 87 -3.93 10.40 3.54
C THR A 87 -4.56 11.34 2.52
N ARG A 88 -3.98 12.52 2.34
CA ARG A 88 -4.43 13.50 1.35
C ARG A 88 -4.30 12.97 -0.07
N TRP A 89 -3.19 12.28 -0.36
CA TRP A 89 -2.95 11.71 -1.67
C TRP A 89 -4.05 10.70 -2.06
N MET A 90 -4.40 9.81 -1.16
CA MET A 90 -5.45 8.82 -1.40
C MET A 90 -6.83 9.46 -1.54
N LEU A 91 -7.13 10.48 -0.74
CA LEU A 91 -8.39 11.21 -0.87
C LEU A 91 -8.48 11.92 -2.23
N LYS A 92 -7.40 12.59 -2.63
CA LYS A 92 -7.34 13.33 -3.89
C LYS A 92 -7.45 12.43 -5.12
N ASN A 93 -6.69 11.34 -5.14
CA ASN A 93 -6.55 10.50 -6.34
C ASN A 93 -7.62 9.42 -6.45
N PHE A 94 -8.09 8.87 -5.33
CA PHE A 94 -9.02 7.74 -5.32
C PHE A 94 -10.26 7.95 -4.43
N LYS A 95 -10.40 9.12 -3.84
CA LYS A 95 -11.54 9.49 -2.97
C LYS A 95 -11.71 8.54 -1.78
N LEU A 96 -10.59 7.95 -1.31
CA LEU A 96 -10.62 7.08 -0.15
C LEU A 96 -10.67 7.94 1.13
N PRO A 97 -11.68 7.74 2.01
CA PRO A 97 -11.76 8.50 3.24
C PRO A 97 -10.68 8.10 4.24
N SER A 98 -10.32 9.02 5.12
CA SER A 98 -9.21 8.85 6.07
C SER A 98 -9.40 7.65 7.02
N ASN A 99 -10.64 7.29 7.33
CA ASN A 99 -10.93 6.14 8.20
C ASN A 99 -10.63 4.78 7.54
N ARG A 100 -10.33 4.77 6.23
CA ARG A 100 -9.89 3.57 5.51
C ARG A 100 -8.36 3.52 5.34
N MET A 101 -7.63 4.45 5.95
CA MET A 101 -6.16 4.49 5.92
C MET A 101 -5.60 3.84 7.18
N LYS A 102 -4.76 2.83 7.01
CA LYS A 102 -3.95 2.23 8.08
C LYS A 102 -2.49 2.60 7.81
N ILE A 103 -1.96 3.51 8.59
CA ILE A 103 -0.62 4.07 8.40
C ILE A 103 0.22 3.64 9.59
N VAL A 104 1.25 2.86 9.33
CA VAL A 104 2.02 2.17 10.36
C VAL A 104 3.52 2.18 10.03
N LEU A 105 4.34 1.71 10.93
CA LEU A 105 5.70 1.30 10.60
C LEU A 105 5.65 -0.04 9.85
N ARG A 106 6.60 -0.26 8.93
CA ARG A 106 6.62 -1.48 8.11
C ARG A 106 6.49 -2.77 8.93
N LYS A 107 7.18 -2.83 10.07
CA LYS A 107 7.17 -4.02 10.96
C LYS A 107 5.79 -4.35 11.54
N HIS A 108 4.86 -3.38 11.53
CA HIS A 108 3.53 -3.56 12.09
C HIS A 108 2.47 -3.94 11.04
N LYS A 109 2.82 -3.98 9.75
CA LYS A 109 1.86 -4.38 8.71
C LYS A 109 1.25 -5.76 9.01
N LYS A 110 2.07 -6.72 9.40
CA LYS A 110 1.64 -8.10 9.69
C LYS A 110 0.59 -8.20 10.81
N ASN A 111 0.46 -7.17 11.65
CA ASN A 111 -0.52 -7.17 12.73
C ASN A 111 -1.98 -7.15 12.20
N PHE A 112 -2.17 -6.83 10.93
CA PHE A 112 -3.47 -6.80 10.28
C PHE A 112 -3.79 -8.09 9.50
N ALA A 113 -2.91 -9.08 9.55
CA ALA A 113 -3.02 -10.29 8.72
C ALA A 113 -4.27 -11.12 9.01
N MET A 114 -4.79 -11.06 10.22
CA MET A 114 -5.99 -11.79 10.62
C MET A 114 -6.92 -10.89 11.43
N ASP A 115 -8.21 -11.10 11.26
CA ASP A 115 -9.20 -10.51 12.16
C ASP A 115 -9.04 -11.11 13.55
N GLY A 116 -8.85 -10.24 14.55
CA GLY A 116 -8.59 -10.69 15.92
C GLY A 116 -9.73 -11.50 16.54
N LYS A 117 -10.98 -11.21 16.17
CA LYS A 117 -12.16 -11.85 16.73
C LYS A 117 -12.48 -13.20 16.08
N ASP A 118 -12.49 -13.26 14.74
CA ASP A 118 -12.93 -14.44 14.00
C ASP A 118 -11.77 -15.26 13.45
N LYS A 119 -10.54 -14.79 13.62
CA LYS A 119 -9.33 -15.41 13.08
C LYS A 119 -9.41 -15.70 11.58
N ARG A 120 -10.10 -14.83 10.84
CA ARG A 120 -10.19 -14.93 9.39
C ARG A 120 -8.97 -14.27 8.75
N PRO A 121 -8.35 -14.92 7.75
CA PRO A 121 -7.22 -14.32 7.06
C PRO A 121 -7.67 -13.13 6.21
N ASN A 122 -6.91 -12.04 6.29
CA ASN A 122 -7.07 -10.87 5.44
C ASN A 122 -6.09 -10.94 4.26
N ILE A 123 -6.39 -10.22 3.20
CA ILE A 123 -5.56 -10.18 2.00
C ILE A 123 -4.67 -8.94 2.04
N LEU A 124 -3.38 -9.13 1.71
CA LEU A 124 -2.46 -8.02 1.47
C LEU A 124 -2.05 -8.01 -0.01
N ILE A 125 -2.28 -6.88 -0.66
CA ILE A 125 -1.73 -6.58 -1.99
C ILE A 125 -0.51 -5.70 -1.76
N ASP A 126 0.69 -6.20 -2.08
CA ASP A 126 1.94 -5.48 -1.83
C ASP A 126 2.98 -5.91 -2.89
N ASP A 127 3.79 -4.97 -3.34
CA ASP A 127 4.86 -5.23 -4.31
C ASP A 127 6.14 -5.77 -3.66
N HIS A 128 6.26 -5.66 -2.34
CA HIS A 128 7.44 -6.08 -1.60
C HIS A 128 7.27 -7.50 -1.06
N MET A 129 8.03 -8.44 -1.61
CA MET A 129 7.91 -9.85 -1.24
C MET A 129 8.16 -10.10 0.24
N GLY A 130 9.05 -9.35 0.89
CA GLY A 130 9.28 -9.46 2.33
C GLY A 130 8.01 -9.20 3.15
N ASN A 131 7.23 -8.19 2.75
CA ASN A 131 5.95 -7.90 3.41
C ASN A 131 4.94 -9.02 3.19
N ILE A 132 4.89 -9.58 1.99
CA ILE A 132 4.01 -10.72 1.67
C ILE A 132 4.36 -11.92 2.55
N LYS A 133 5.64 -12.26 2.66
CA LYS A 133 6.10 -13.40 3.49
C LYS A 133 5.78 -13.21 4.97
N GLU A 134 6.02 -12.01 5.50
CA GLU A 134 5.68 -11.68 6.90
C GLU A 134 4.18 -11.80 7.15
N TRP A 135 3.38 -11.30 6.21
CA TRP A 135 1.92 -11.37 6.27
C TRP A 135 1.41 -12.81 6.27
N GLU A 136 1.92 -13.63 5.38
CA GLU A 136 1.56 -15.05 5.30
C GLU A 136 1.98 -15.82 6.55
N SER A 137 3.17 -15.52 7.09
CA SER A 137 3.64 -16.10 8.35
C SER A 137 2.75 -15.76 9.54
N ALA A 138 2.06 -14.60 9.47
CA ALA A 138 1.11 -14.17 10.49
C ALA A 138 -0.33 -14.68 10.25
N GLY A 139 -0.52 -15.53 9.23
CA GLY A 139 -1.80 -16.20 8.96
C GLY A 139 -2.64 -15.57 7.85
N GLY A 140 -2.18 -14.48 7.23
CA GLY A 140 -2.90 -13.81 6.15
C GLY A 140 -2.65 -14.43 4.78
N ILE A 141 -3.36 -13.91 3.78
CA ILE A 141 -3.21 -14.30 2.38
C ILE A 141 -2.48 -13.18 1.65
N GLY A 142 -1.31 -13.47 1.10
CA GLY A 142 -0.52 -12.51 0.35
C GLY A 142 -0.80 -12.57 -1.14
N VAL A 143 -0.93 -11.40 -1.76
CA VAL A 143 -0.98 -11.23 -3.22
C VAL A 143 0.20 -10.35 -3.61
N HIS A 144 1.24 -10.95 -4.16
CA HIS A 144 2.42 -10.22 -4.62
C HIS A 144 2.06 -9.43 -5.88
N HIS A 145 2.04 -8.11 -5.75
CA HIS A 145 1.65 -7.23 -6.84
C HIS A 145 2.77 -7.05 -7.86
N ILE A 146 2.51 -7.44 -9.09
CA ILE A 146 3.39 -7.20 -10.24
C ILE A 146 2.78 -6.08 -11.12
N ASN A 147 1.50 -6.22 -11.44
CA ASN A 147 0.71 -5.23 -12.18
C ASN A 147 -0.77 -5.42 -11.83
N ALA A 148 -1.63 -4.50 -12.28
CA ALA A 148 -3.05 -4.55 -11.97
C ALA A 148 -3.71 -5.85 -12.44
N ASN A 149 -3.44 -6.25 -13.68
CA ASN A 149 -4.08 -7.44 -14.26
C ASN A 149 -3.70 -8.71 -13.52
N SER A 150 -2.43 -8.89 -13.16
CA SER A 150 -1.98 -10.06 -12.41
C SER A 150 -2.61 -10.11 -11.01
N THR A 151 -2.70 -8.98 -10.34
CA THR A 151 -3.33 -8.90 -9.02
C THR A 151 -4.82 -9.20 -9.09
N ILE A 152 -5.54 -8.65 -10.08
CA ILE A 152 -6.96 -8.96 -10.28
C ILE A 152 -7.16 -10.45 -10.55
N ASN A 153 -6.33 -11.05 -11.38
CA ASN A 153 -6.39 -12.49 -11.65
C ASN A 153 -6.14 -13.33 -10.39
N ASP A 154 -5.17 -12.93 -9.57
CA ASP A 154 -4.90 -13.62 -8.30
C ASP A 154 -6.08 -13.51 -7.34
N LEU A 155 -6.70 -12.34 -7.24
CA LEU A 155 -7.90 -12.16 -6.42
C LEU A 155 -9.06 -13.05 -6.89
N LYS A 156 -9.27 -13.14 -8.19
CA LYS A 156 -10.29 -14.02 -8.76
C LYS A 156 -10.04 -15.50 -8.46
N LYS A 157 -8.78 -15.92 -8.48
CA LYS A 157 -8.40 -17.30 -8.09
C LYS A 157 -8.67 -17.57 -6.62
N ILE A 158 -8.58 -16.57 -5.77
CA ILE A 158 -8.91 -16.68 -4.34
C ILE A 158 -10.42 -16.81 -4.12
N GLY A 159 -11.22 -16.30 -5.06
CA GLY A 159 -12.68 -16.38 -5.01
C GLY A 159 -13.43 -15.07 -5.17
N PHE A 160 -12.73 -13.96 -5.43
CA PHE A 160 -13.39 -12.69 -5.74
C PHE A 160 -14.09 -12.76 -7.10
N PRO A 161 -15.29 -12.14 -7.23
CA PRO A 161 -16.00 -12.14 -8.50
C PRO A 161 -15.31 -11.35 -9.63
#